data_64586c70e65d9983df8a6fe2aee51ff4
#
_entry.id   64586c70e65d9983df8a6fe2aee51ff4
#
_cell.length_a   1.000
_cell.length_b   1.000
_cell.length_c   1.000
_cell.angle_alpha   90.00
_cell.angle_beta   90.00
_cell.angle_gamma   90.00
#
_symmetry.space_group_name_H-M   'P 1'
#
loop_
_entity.id
_entity.type
_entity.pdbx_description
1 polymer ?
#
loop_
_entity_poly.entity_id
_entity_poly.type
_entity_poly.pdbx_seq_one_letter_code
_entity_poly.pdbx_strand_id
1 'polypeptide(L)'
;MRKIITLDIGGTNIKVGIFEDELLVQEAEIPTLAKQGAKDVINRCIAFIKQYMPCDGIGISTCGQVNNDDGSIHYANENMPGYTGMQVKKIFENEFHVKVTVENDVYAAARGENQYGAGKGYKDFICLTYGTGIGGGIYLNGQPYYGAGKSAGVMLGGMILQSSIVNKPWDGSYESLASTTALIKNAQQVNPCITNGRILFEHLDEPETKAVLDAWIEQIAIGLCSLTHVYNVPLFILGGGILEQEYVFNNIKKAYQKYVIPGFGGVQIHQAKLGNKAGIYGALALNISR
;
A
#
# COMPACT_ATOMS: atom_id res chain seq x y z
N MET A 1 -19.45 -13.26 -20.31
CA MET A 1 -18.91 -12.04 -19.66
C MET A 1 -18.72 -12.37 -18.20
N ARG A 2 -17.48 -12.31 -17.71
CA ARG A 2 -17.15 -12.65 -16.32
C ARG A 2 -17.22 -11.38 -15.48
N LYS A 3 -18.09 -11.37 -14.47
CA LYS A 3 -18.28 -10.22 -13.57
C LYS A 3 -17.57 -10.45 -12.24
N ILE A 4 -16.61 -9.61 -11.91
CA ILE A 4 -15.89 -9.65 -10.64
C ILE A 4 -16.16 -8.36 -9.86
N ILE A 5 -16.51 -8.50 -8.58
CA ILE A 5 -16.63 -7.37 -7.65
C ILE A 5 -15.37 -7.34 -6.79
N THR A 6 -14.76 -6.17 -6.69
CA THR A 6 -13.56 -5.99 -5.85
C THR A 6 -13.80 -4.97 -4.77
N LEU A 7 -13.19 -5.21 -3.62
CA LEU A 7 -13.17 -4.31 -2.48
C LEU A 7 -11.73 -3.93 -2.15
N ASP A 8 -11.51 -2.68 -1.75
CA ASP A 8 -10.30 -2.23 -1.09
C ASP A 8 -10.69 -1.59 0.25
N ILE A 9 -10.58 -2.38 1.32
CA ILE A 9 -11.04 -2.02 2.66
C ILE A 9 -9.94 -1.23 3.37
N GLY A 10 -9.99 0.09 3.20
CA GLY A 10 -9.12 1.03 3.91
C GLY A 10 -9.67 1.44 5.27
N GLY A 11 -8.86 2.17 6.06
CA GLY A 11 -9.25 2.63 7.39
C GLY A 11 -10.39 3.68 7.41
N THR A 12 -10.51 4.48 6.36
CA THR A 12 -11.50 5.56 6.24
C THR A 12 -12.64 5.20 5.30
N ASN A 13 -12.30 4.73 4.10
CA ASN A 13 -13.22 4.37 3.04
C ASN A 13 -12.94 2.98 2.49
N ILE A 14 -13.98 2.33 2.01
CA ILE A 14 -13.93 1.11 1.23
C ILE A 14 -14.19 1.49 -0.22
N LYS A 15 -13.22 1.22 -1.08
CA LYS A 15 -13.39 1.39 -2.52
C LYS A 15 -13.93 0.10 -3.12
N VAL A 16 -14.84 0.25 -4.05
CA VAL A 16 -15.47 -0.88 -4.73
C VAL A 16 -15.28 -0.73 -6.23
N GLY A 17 -14.80 -1.79 -6.88
CA GLY A 17 -14.73 -1.89 -8.33
C GLY A 17 -15.63 -3.01 -8.82
N ILE A 18 -16.42 -2.75 -9.86
CA ILE A 18 -17.18 -3.76 -10.60
C ILE A 18 -16.52 -3.91 -11.96
N PHE A 19 -16.02 -5.11 -12.23
CA PHE A 19 -15.31 -5.43 -13.46
C PHE A 19 -16.11 -6.42 -14.30
N GLU A 20 -16.14 -6.18 -15.60
CA GLU A 20 -16.66 -7.12 -16.61
C GLU A 20 -15.53 -7.42 -17.60
N ASP A 21 -15.15 -8.72 -17.71
CA ASP A 21 -14.00 -9.16 -18.52
C ASP A 21 -12.73 -8.28 -18.32
N GLU A 22 -12.40 -8.01 -17.06
CA GLU A 22 -11.27 -7.16 -16.61
C GLU A 22 -11.42 -5.65 -16.89
N LEU A 23 -12.50 -5.20 -17.50
CA LEU A 23 -12.79 -3.78 -17.68
C LEU A 23 -13.54 -3.23 -16.46
N LEU A 24 -13.03 -2.15 -15.84
CA LEU A 24 -13.72 -1.46 -14.76
C LEU A 24 -14.94 -0.72 -15.32
N VAL A 25 -16.14 -1.26 -15.05
CA VAL A 25 -17.40 -0.68 -15.57
C VAL A 25 -18.09 0.24 -14.55
N GLN A 26 -17.83 0.03 -13.26
CA GLN A 26 -18.37 0.87 -12.22
C GLN A 26 -17.42 0.95 -11.04
N GLU A 27 -17.35 2.13 -10.42
CA GLU A 27 -16.59 2.42 -9.21
C GLU A 27 -17.50 3.08 -8.17
N ALA A 28 -17.32 2.72 -6.91
CA ALA A 28 -18.02 3.32 -5.79
C ALA A 28 -17.10 3.42 -4.57
N GLU A 29 -17.48 4.28 -3.65
CA GLU A 29 -16.78 4.45 -2.37
C GLU A 29 -17.81 4.55 -1.25
N ILE A 30 -17.60 3.79 -0.18
CA ILE A 30 -18.46 3.79 1.01
C ILE A 30 -17.60 3.99 2.27
N PRO A 31 -18.10 4.68 3.31
CA PRO A 31 -17.34 4.92 4.52
C PRO A 31 -17.07 3.60 5.26
N THR A 32 -15.82 3.38 5.69
CA THR A 32 -15.44 2.18 6.46
C THR A 32 -16.08 2.21 7.85
N LEU A 33 -16.05 3.37 8.54
CA LEU A 33 -16.45 3.51 9.92
C LEU A 33 -15.78 2.47 10.84
N ALA A 34 -14.48 2.29 10.65
CA ALA A 34 -13.68 1.20 11.24
C ALA A 34 -13.83 1.07 12.77
N LYS A 35 -14.02 2.19 13.48
CA LYS A 35 -14.22 2.20 14.95
C LYS A 35 -15.51 1.53 15.41
N GLN A 36 -16.49 1.30 14.54
CA GLN A 36 -17.70 0.53 14.85
C GLN A 36 -17.41 -0.98 14.94
N GLY A 37 -16.23 -1.40 14.53
CA GLY A 37 -15.76 -2.78 14.59
C GLY A 37 -15.83 -3.51 13.25
N ALA A 38 -15.01 -4.52 13.14
CA ALA A 38 -14.84 -5.28 11.91
C ALA A 38 -16.12 -5.96 11.40
N LYS A 39 -16.97 -6.45 12.32
CA LYS A 39 -18.24 -7.08 11.95
C LYS A 39 -19.15 -6.10 11.18
N ASP A 40 -19.23 -4.85 11.64
CA ASP A 40 -20.05 -3.84 10.97
C ASP A 40 -19.47 -3.42 9.62
N VAL A 41 -18.14 -3.35 9.51
CA VAL A 41 -17.45 -3.12 8.25
C VAL A 41 -17.78 -4.21 7.23
N ILE A 42 -17.66 -5.49 7.61
CA ILE A 42 -17.97 -6.64 6.75
C ILE A 42 -19.46 -6.66 6.37
N ASN A 43 -20.37 -6.43 7.30
CA ASN A 43 -21.80 -6.36 7.01
C ASN A 43 -22.13 -5.27 5.98
N ARG A 44 -21.45 -4.13 6.06
CA ARG A 44 -21.60 -3.02 5.12
C ARG A 44 -21.10 -3.40 3.72
N CYS A 45 -19.97 -4.09 3.63
CA CYS A 45 -19.48 -4.65 2.37
C CYS A 45 -20.47 -5.63 1.76
N ILE A 46 -20.99 -6.56 2.56
CA ILE A 46 -21.99 -7.56 2.13
C ILE A 46 -23.26 -6.86 1.61
N ALA A 47 -23.80 -5.92 2.36
CA ALA A 47 -25.00 -5.17 1.96
C ALA A 47 -24.82 -4.41 0.63
N PHE A 48 -23.61 -3.87 0.41
CA PHE A 48 -23.28 -3.20 -0.84
C PHE A 48 -23.19 -4.19 -2.00
N ILE A 49 -22.46 -5.30 -1.86
CA ILE A 49 -22.26 -6.32 -2.91
C ILE A 49 -23.60 -6.91 -3.35
N LYS A 50 -24.55 -7.15 -2.42
CA LYS A 50 -25.89 -7.69 -2.72
C LYS A 50 -26.62 -6.91 -3.81
N GLN A 51 -26.39 -5.62 -3.94
CA GLN A 51 -27.03 -4.76 -4.94
C GLN A 51 -26.52 -5.03 -6.36
N TYR A 52 -25.37 -5.71 -6.48
CA TYR A 52 -24.69 -5.96 -7.75
C TYR A 52 -24.62 -7.45 -8.14
N MET A 53 -25.28 -8.31 -7.37
CA MET A 53 -25.36 -9.73 -7.71
C MET A 53 -26.25 -9.95 -8.96
N PRO A 54 -26.03 -11.01 -9.75
CA PRO A 54 -25.00 -12.02 -9.57
C PRO A 54 -23.60 -11.56 -10.03
N CYS A 55 -22.54 -12.21 -9.47
CA CYS A 55 -21.17 -12.08 -9.92
C CYS A 55 -20.47 -13.45 -9.92
N ASP A 56 -19.34 -13.56 -10.62
CA ASP A 56 -18.56 -14.80 -10.75
C ASP A 56 -17.45 -14.92 -9.73
N GLY A 57 -17.15 -13.83 -9.00
CA GLY A 57 -16.13 -13.83 -7.96
C GLY A 57 -16.02 -12.50 -7.22
N ILE A 58 -15.39 -12.54 -6.04
CA ILE A 58 -15.14 -11.38 -5.20
C ILE A 58 -13.65 -11.34 -4.85
N GLY A 59 -12.98 -10.22 -5.15
CA GLY A 59 -11.61 -9.94 -4.73
C GLY A 59 -11.60 -8.92 -3.62
N ILE A 60 -10.80 -9.13 -2.58
CA ILE A 60 -10.72 -8.25 -1.42
C ILE A 60 -9.27 -7.87 -1.15
N SER A 61 -8.98 -6.58 -1.22
CA SER A 61 -7.80 -5.92 -0.67
C SER A 61 -8.18 -5.39 0.71
N THR A 62 -7.35 -5.58 1.72
CA THR A 62 -7.65 -5.13 3.08
C THR A 62 -6.41 -4.82 3.90
N CYS A 63 -6.54 -3.90 4.85
CA CYS A 63 -5.51 -3.65 5.85
C CYS A 63 -5.31 -4.86 6.77
N GLY A 64 -4.14 -4.91 7.43
CA GLY A 64 -3.76 -6.00 8.33
C GLY A 64 -2.97 -7.11 7.65
N GLN A 65 -2.50 -8.03 8.46
CA GLN A 65 -1.76 -9.21 8.00
C GLN A 65 -2.74 -10.30 7.60
N VAL A 66 -2.79 -10.62 6.32
CA VAL A 66 -3.66 -11.66 5.76
C VAL A 66 -2.93 -12.98 5.74
N ASN A 67 -3.58 -14.05 6.20
CA ASN A 67 -3.10 -15.41 6.00
C ASN A 67 -3.41 -15.81 4.54
N ASN A 68 -2.37 -16.04 3.75
CA ASN A 68 -2.51 -16.33 2.32
C ASN A 68 -3.09 -17.72 2.04
N ASP A 69 -3.07 -18.65 3.02
CA ASP A 69 -3.61 -20.00 2.85
C ASP A 69 -5.15 -20.01 2.90
N ASP A 70 -5.74 -19.23 3.81
CA ASP A 70 -7.19 -19.27 4.07
C ASP A 70 -7.91 -17.91 3.98
N GLY A 71 -7.19 -16.80 3.74
CA GLY A 71 -7.75 -15.46 3.61
C GLY A 71 -8.32 -14.92 4.92
N SER A 72 -7.87 -15.43 6.07
CA SER A 72 -8.20 -14.87 7.39
C SER A 72 -7.25 -13.72 7.75
N ILE A 73 -7.67 -12.90 8.71
CA ILE A 73 -6.84 -11.83 9.25
C ILE A 73 -6.00 -12.36 10.41
N HIS A 74 -4.71 -12.56 10.16
CA HIS A 74 -3.78 -13.04 11.19
C HIS A 74 -3.63 -12.01 12.32
N TYR A 75 -3.41 -10.74 11.94
CA TYR A 75 -3.27 -9.62 12.86
C TYR A 75 -3.72 -8.31 12.20
N ALA A 76 -4.42 -7.49 12.96
CA ALA A 76 -4.72 -6.10 12.65
C ALA A 76 -4.59 -5.25 13.91
N ASN A 77 -4.24 -3.97 13.75
CA ASN A 77 -4.18 -3.05 14.87
C ASN A 77 -5.60 -2.65 15.35
N GLU A 78 -5.67 -2.00 16.53
CA GLU A 78 -6.91 -1.60 17.19
C GLU A 78 -7.71 -0.50 16.43
N ASN A 79 -7.24 -0.05 15.27
CA ASN A 79 -8.00 0.90 14.44
C ASN A 79 -9.29 0.29 13.89
N MET A 80 -9.37 -1.05 13.80
CA MET A 80 -10.57 -1.82 13.45
C MET A 80 -10.77 -2.93 14.49
N PRO A 81 -11.51 -2.66 15.59
CA PRO A 81 -11.70 -3.63 16.67
C PRO A 81 -12.33 -4.94 16.18
N GLY A 82 -11.80 -6.07 16.66
CA GLY A 82 -12.31 -7.40 16.32
C GLY A 82 -11.94 -7.90 14.91
N TYR A 83 -10.97 -7.26 14.25
CA TYR A 83 -10.54 -7.71 12.91
C TYR A 83 -9.53 -8.87 12.98
N THR A 84 -8.63 -8.89 13.96
CA THR A 84 -7.71 -10.01 14.19
C THR A 84 -8.48 -11.32 14.37
N GLY A 85 -8.09 -12.36 13.64
CA GLY A 85 -8.71 -13.69 13.63
C GLY A 85 -9.96 -13.82 12.75
N MET A 86 -10.45 -12.74 12.15
CA MET A 86 -11.66 -12.78 11.32
C MET A 86 -11.45 -13.59 10.04
N GLN A 87 -12.37 -14.51 9.78
CA GLN A 87 -12.35 -15.43 8.63
C GLN A 87 -12.99 -14.76 7.39
N VAL A 88 -12.38 -13.68 6.89
CA VAL A 88 -12.96 -12.81 5.86
C VAL A 88 -13.37 -13.61 4.64
N LYS A 89 -12.45 -14.38 4.04
CA LYS A 89 -12.76 -15.20 2.86
C LYS A 89 -13.97 -16.10 3.09
N LYS A 90 -13.97 -16.86 4.18
CA LYS A 90 -15.04 -17.82 4.51
C LYS A 90 -16.39 -17.14 4.71
N ILE A 91 -16.41 -15.93 5.33
CA ILE A 91 -17.65 -15.16 5.52
C ILE A 91 -18.28 -14.82 4.17
N PHE A 92 -17.49 -14.29 3.24
CA PHE A 92 -17.99 -13.92 1.92
C PHE A 92 -18.32 -15.14 1.05
N GLU A 93 -17.56 -16.24 1.10
CA GLU A 93 -17.87 -17.49 0.39
C GLU A 93 -19.20 -18.08 0.87
N ASN A 94 -19.45 -18.07 2.18
CA ASN A 94 -20.71 -18.56 2.74
C ASN A 94 -21.92 -17.69 2.35
N GLU A 95 -21.72 -16.39 2.22
CA GLU A 95 -22.81 -15.46 1.89
C GLU A 95 -23.17 -15.46 0.40
N PHE A 96 -22.16 -15.52 -0.47
CA PHE A 96 -22.36 -15.29 -1.90
C PHE A 96 -22.20 -16.55 -2.76
N HIS A 97 -21.65 -17.63 -2.24
CA HIS A 97 -21.41 -18.90 -2.93
C HIS A 97 -20.58 -18.76 -4.21
N VAL A 98 -19.61 -17.84 -4.23
CA VAL A 98 -18.68 -17.59 -5.34
C VAL A 98 -17.22 -17.68 -4.87
N LYS A 99 -16.28 -17.76 -5.81
CA LYS A 99 -14.83 -17.70 -5.49
C LYS A 99 -14.52 -16.36 -4.82
N VAL A 100 -13.93 -16.41 -3.61
CA VAL A 100 -13.44 -15.23 -2.89
C VAL A 100 -11.93 -15.31 -2.70
N THR A 101 -11.25 -14.20 -2.93
CA THR A 101 -9.81 -14.04 -2.66
C THR A 101 -9.58 -12.83 -1.78
N VAL A 102 -8.65 -12.94 -0.83
CA VAL A 102 -8.30 -11.87 0.10
C VAL A 102 -6.80 -11.66 0.07
N GLU A 103 -6.37 -10.40 0.01
CA GLU A 103 -4.95 -10.01 0.01
C GLU A 103 -4.76 -8.80 0.93
N ASN A 104 -3.58 -8.68 1.49
CA ASN A 104 -3.15 -7.44 2.15
C ASN A 104 -3.13 -6.26 1.14
N ASP A 105 -3.49 -5.06 1.58
CA ASP A 105 -3.63 -3.85 0.76
C ASP A 105 -2.37 -3.50 -0.04
N VAL A 106 -1.20 -3.64 0.58
CA VAL A 106 0.07 -3.32 -0.08
C VAL A 106 0.44 -4.38 -1.12
N TYR A 107 0.22 -5.66 -0.81
CA TYR A 107 0.43 -6.74 -1.78
C TYR A 107 -0.61 -6.70 -2.90
N ALA A 108 -1.84 -6.30 -2.61
CA ALA A 108 -2.85 -6.04 -3.64
C ALA A 108 -2.39 -4.89 -4.55
N ALA A 109 -1.91 -3.77 -4.00
CA ALA A 109 -1.37 -2.67 -4.80
C ALA A 109 -0.20 -3.13 -5.70
N ALA A 110 0.75 -3.88 -5.13
CA ALA A 110 1.89 -4.43 -5.90
C ALA A 110 1.41 -5.36 -7.02
N ARG A 111 0.40 -6.20 -6.76
CA ARG A 111 -0.21 -7.11 -7.75
C ARG A 111 -0.92 -6.33 -8.85
N GLY A 112 -1.66 -5.29 -8.51
CA GLY A 112 -2.28 -4.39 -9.46
C GLY A 112 -1.25 -3.74 -10.39
N GLU A 113 -0.20 -3.17 -9.81
CA GLU A 113 0.90 -2.56 -10.57
C GLU A 113 1.64 -3.58 -11.44
N ASN A 114 1.80 -4.83 -10.98
CA ASN A 114 2.39 -5.90 -11.78
C ASN A 114 1.56 -6.23 -13.04
N GLN A 115 0.24 -6.36 -12.88
CA GLN A 115 -0.64 -6.81 -13.97
C GLN A 115 -1.06 -5.66 -14.89
N TYR A 116 -1.38 -4.49 -14.35
CA TYR A 116 -2.03 -3.39 -15.06
C TYR A 116 -1.25 -2.06 -15.05
N GLY A 117 -0.22 -1.95 -14.22
CA GLY A 117 0.47 -0.70 -13.94
C GLY A 117 1.95 -0.64 -14.36
N ALA A 118 2.76 -0.02 -13.52
CA ALA A 118 4.17 0.27 -13.76
C ALA A 118 5.09 -0.97 -13.68
N GLY A 119 4.62 -2.06 -13.04
CA GLY A 119 5.33 -3.33 -12.91
C GLY A 119 5.16 -4.28 -14.10
N LYS A 120 4.31 -3.92 -15.06
CA LYS A 120 4.03 -4.79 -16.20
C LYS A 120 5.30 -5.11 -17.01
N GLY A 121 5.60 -6.40 -17.15
CA GLY A 121 6.79 -6.91 -17.83
C GLY A 121 8.01 -7.12 -16.92
N TYR A 122 7.96 -6.69 -15.66
CA TYR A 122 9.01 -6.97 -14.69
C TYR A 122 8.68 -8.20 -13.85
N LYS A 123 9.65 -9.08 -13.68
CA LYS A 123 9.54 -10.25 -12.79
C LYS A 123 9.96 -9.94 -11.36
N ASP A 124 10.87 -8.99 -11.22
CA ASP A 124 11.48 -8.62 -9.94
C ASP A 124 11.32 -7.12 -9.75
N PHE A 125 10.67 -6.73 -8.67
CA PHE A 125 10.49 -5.32 -8.29
C PHE A 125 10.02 -5.21 -6.83
N ILE A 126 10.15 -4.03 -6.28
CA ILE A 126 9.54 -3.67 -4.99
C ILE A 126 8.57 -2.52 -5.23
N CYS A 127 7.31 -2.70 -4.82
CA CYS A 127 6.31 -1.66 -4.80
C CYS A 127 6.20 -1.11 -3.37
N LEU A 128 6.34 0.21 -3.21
CA LEU A 128 6.25 0.91 -1.93
C LEU A 128 5.14 1.94 -1.98
N THR A 129 4.36 2.03 -0.91
CA THR A 129 3.30 3.03 -0.75
C THR A 129 3.61 3.93 0.45
N TYR A 130 3.60 5.25 0.23
CA TYR A 130 3.90 6.27 1.24
C TYR A 130 2.61 7.03 1.56
N GLY A 131 2.04 6.71 2.71
CA GLY A 131 0.81 7.29 3.22
C GLY A 131 0.88 7.51 4.73
N THR A 132 -0.13 7.07 5.48
CA THR A 132 -0.11 7.07 6.95
C THR A 132 1.09 6.31 7.49
N GLY A 133 1.44 5.20 6.84
CA GLY A 133 2.65 4.43 7.06
C GLY A 133 3.43 4.22 5.76
N ILE A 134 4.37 3.27 5.79
CA ILE A 134 5.07 2.76 4.60
C ILE A 134 4.74 1.28 4.44
N GLY A 135 3.98 0.98 3.40
CA GLY A 135 3.76 -0.39 2.98
C GLY A 135 4.70 -0.81 1.86
N GLY A 136 5.00 -2.11 1.76
CA GLY A 136 5.86 -2.61 0.69
C GLY A 136 5.51 -4.04 0.28
N GLY A 137 5.31 -4.26 -1.02
CA GLY A 137 5.16 -5.58 -1.63
C GLY A 137 6.36 -5.89 -2.51
N ILE A 138 6.93 -7.07 -2.33
CA ILE A 138 8.09 -7.56 -3.08
C ILE A 138 7.64 -8.60 -4.08
N TYR A 139 8.12 -8.49 -5.31
CA TYR A 139 8.00 -9.51 -6.35
C TYR A 139 9.38 -10.04 -6.70
N LEU A 140 9.53 -11.36 -6.66
CA LEU A 140 10.75 -12.07 -7.06
C LEU A 140 10.36 -13.25 -7.98
N ASN A 141 11.07 -13.39 -9.10
CA ASN A 141 10.80 -14.43 -10.11
C ASN A 141 9.34 -14.42 -10.61
N GLY A 142 8.72 -13.24 -10.70
CA GLY A 142 7.34 -13.07 -11.15
C GLY A 142 6.27 -13.44 -10.12
N GLN A 143 6.66 -13.71 -8.87
CA GLN A 143 5.75 -14.09 -7.79
C GLN A 143 5.87 -13.13 -6.61
N PRO A 144 4.77 -12.86 -5.88
CA PRO A 144 4.85 -12.10 -4.65
C PRO A 144 5.66 -12.86 -3.60
N TYR A 145 6.57 -12.17 -2.94
CA TYR A 145 7.42 -12.71 -1.88
C TYR A 145 6.90 -12.27 -0.52
N TYR A 146 6.32 -13.21 0.22
CA TYR A 146 5.75 -12.96 1.56
C TYR A 146 6.73 -13.26 2.71
N GLY A 147 7.99 -13.62 2.40
CA GLY A 147 8.92 -14.11 3.40
C GLY A 147 8.67 -15.59 3.74
N ALA A 148 9.40 -16.10 4.71
CA ALA A 148 9.25 -17.48 5.19
C ALA A 148 8.09 -17.66 6.19
N GLY A 149 7.61 -16.57 6.79
CA GLY A 149 6.45 -16.56 7.68
C GLY A 149 5.15 -16.45 6.86
N LYS A 150 4.22 -17.37 7.07
CA LYS A 150 3.04 -17.53 6.22
C LYS A 150 2.00 -16.39 6.32
N SER A 151 2.02 -15.58 7.37
CA SER A 151 0.87 -14.69 7.68
C SER A 151 1.22 -13.23 7.81
N ALA A 152 2.50 -12.87 7.90
CA ALA A 152 2.89 -11.48 8.19
C ALA A 152 3.33 -10.70 6.94
N GLY A 153 3.75 -11.40 5.89
CA GLY A 153 4.44 -10.76 4.77
C GLY A 153 5.77 -10.13 5.21
N VAL A 154 6.36 -9.33 4.36
CA VAL A 154 7.54 -8.52 4.71
C VAL A 154 7.11 -7.13 5.14
N MET A 155 7.67 -6.64 6.23
CA MET A 155 7.35 -5.33 6.82
C MET A 155 8.46 -4.33 6.49
N LEU A 156 8.48 -3.84 5.25
CA LEU A 156 9.54 -2.94 4.78
C LEU A 156 9.57 -1.61 5.55
N GLY A 157 8.42 -1.08 5.93
CA GLY A 157 8.33 0.12 6.76
C GLY A 157 8.94 -0.05 8.16
N GLY A 158 9.06 -1.29 8.65
CA GLY A 158 9.68 -1.60 9.95
C GLY A 158 11.22 -1.66 9.94
N MET A 159 11.85 -1.53 8.77
CA MET A 159 13.31 -1.52 8.64
C MET A 159 13.92 -0.36 9.43
N ILE A 160 14.86 -0.65 10.34
CA ILE A 160 15.50 0.38 11.16
C ILE A 160 16.57 1.09 10.33
N LEU A 161 16.39 2.41 10.14
CA LEU A 161 17.32 3.28 9.43
C LEU A 161 18.17 4.13 10.38
N GLN A 162 17.65 4.44 11.57
CA GLN A 162 18.32 5.29 12.55
C GLN A 162 18.36 4.61 13.92
N SER A 163 19.42 3.84 14.19
CA SER A 163 19.57 3.06 15.42
C SER A 163 19.73 3.91 16.68
N SER A 164 20.25 5.14 16.56
CA SER A 164 20.54 6.03 17.69
C SER A 164 19.31 6.51 18.47
N ILE A 165 18.11 6.40 17.88
CA ILE A 165 16.86 6.85 18.51
C ILE A 165 15.92 5.71 18.88
N VAL A 166 16.38 4.45 18.73
CA VAL A 166 15.54 3.27 19.00
C VAL A 166 15.43 3.02 20.52
N ASN A 167 14.22 3.20 21.07
CA ASN A 167 13.89 2.91 22.47
C ASN A 167 12.71 1.93 22.60
N LYS A 168 11.88 1.85 21.59
CA LYS A 168 10.70 0.96 21.50
C LYS A 168 10.45 0.56 20.05
N PRO A 169 9.54 -0.43 19.78
CA PRO A 169 9.17 -0.78 18.42
C PRO A 169 8.75 0.44 17.59
N TRP A 170 9.18 0.48 16.34
CA TRP A 170 8.96 1.52 15.35
C TRP A 170 9.86 2.76 15.47
N ASP A 171 10.52 3.02 16.60
CA ASP A 171 11.47 4.13 16.67
C ASP A 171 12.62 3.91 15.66
N GLY A 172 13.00 4.96 14.95
CA GLY A 172 14.08 4.92 13.96
C GLY A 172 13.77 4.03 12.73
N SER A 173 12.52 3.55 12.59
CA SER A 173 12.11 2.76 11.44
C SER A 173 11.93 3.62 10.19
N TYR A 174 11.97 2.97 9.02
CA TYR A 174 11.71 3.63 7.74
C TYR A 174 10.38 4.38 7.75
N GLU A 175 9.31 3.74 8.26
CA GLU A 175 8.00 4.36 8.38
C GLU A 175 8.00 5.59 9.29
N SER A 176 8.64 5.50 10.46
CA SER A 176 8.67 6.61 11.42
C SER A 176 9.47 7.81 10.92
N LEU A 177 10.34 7.62 9.93
CA LEU A 177 11.17 8.66 9.33
C LEU A 177 10.66 9.17 8.00
N ALA A 178 10.07 8.31 7.18
CA ALA A 178 9.79 8.59 5.78
C ALA A 178 8.31 8.39 5.36
N SER A 179 7.38 8.11 6.28
CA SER A 179 5.94 8.16 5.94
C SER A 179 5.46 9.59 5.73
N THR A 180 4.33 9.76 5.02
CA THR A 180 3.68 11.08 4.88
C THR A 180 3.27 11.64 6.26
N THR A 181 2.84 10.78 7.18
CA THR A 181 2.55 11.17 8.57
C THR A 181 3.80 11.75 9.25
N ALA A 182 4.96 11.13 9.07
CA ALA A 182 6.22 11.64 9.62
C ALA A 182 6.58 13.01 9.03
N LEU A 183 6.43 13.18 7.71
CA LEU A 183 6.65 14.46 7.05
C LEU A 183 5.76 15.56 7.64
N ILE A 184 4.45 15.33 7.73
CA ILE A 184 3.52 16.35 8.25
C ILE A 184 3.81 16.67 9.72
N LYS A 185 4.09 15.65 10.54
CA LYS A 185 4.48 15.87 11.94
C LYS A 185 5.74 16.74 12.06
N ASN A 186 6.75 16.54 11.22
CA ASN A 186 7.96 17.34 11.23
C ASN A 186 7.71 18.76 10.69
N ALA A 187 6.88 18.90 9.65
CA ALA A 187 6.49 20.20 9.11
C ALA A 187 5.73 21.04 10.14
N GLN A 188 4.89 20.44 10.97
CA GLN A 188 4.18 21.12 12.07
C GLN A 188 5.10 21.69 13.15
N GLN A 189 6.33 21.17 13.28
CA GLN A 189 7.29 21.71 14.23
C GLN A 189 7.84 23.10 13.79
N VAL A 190 7.91 23.33 12.48
CA VAL A 190 8.38 24.60 11.90
C VAL A 190 7.22 25.53 11.54
N ASN A 191 6.10 24.98 11.11
CA ASN A 191 4.87 25.73 10.81
C ASN A 191 3.61 24.94 11.24
N PRO A 192 3.01 25.25 12.41
CA PRO A 192 1.84 24.54 12.93
C PRO A 192 0.60 24.56 12.01
N CYS A 193 0.52 25.46 11.03
CA CYS A 193 -0.58 25.51 10.07
C CYS A 193 -0.54 24.35 9.07
N ILE A 194 0.59 23.68 8.91
CA ILE A 194 0.75 22.57 7.95
C ILE A 194 0.12 21.30 8.53
N THR A 195 -1.11 21.02 8.16
CA THR A 195 -1.87 19.86 8.65
C THR A 195 -1.95 18.70 7.66
N ASN A 196 -1.56 18.92 6.41
CA ASN A 196 -1.58 17.90 5.35
C ASN A 196 -0.62 18.28 4.20
N GLY A 197 -0.44 17.35 3.25
CA GLY A 197 0.48 17.55 2.12
C GLY A 197 0.11 18.72 1.22
N ARG A 198 -1.18 19.04 1.01
CA ARG A 198 -1.60 20.18 0.19
C ARG A 198 -1.10 21.48 0.82
N ILE A 199 -1.40 21.68 2.10
CA ILE A 199 -0.96 22.88 2.83
C ILE A 199 0.57 22.98 2.87
N LEU A 200 1.28 21.84 2.98
CA LEU A 200 2.74 21.85 2.93
C LEU A 200 3.27 22.46 1.61
N PHE A 201 2.65 22.12 0.47
CA PHE A 201 3.07 22.67 -0.81
C PHE A 201 2.69 24.15 -1.00
N GLU A 202 1.65 24.65 -0.33
CA GLU A 202 1.30 26.07 -0.29
C GLU A 202 2.36 26.91 0.46
N HIS A 203 3.14 26.29 1.33
CA HIS A 203 4.22 26.90 2.13
C HIS A 203 5.64 26.49 1.69
N LEU A 204 5.80 25.97 0.49
CA LEU A 204 7.10 25.40 0.05
C LEU A 204 8.14 26.51 -0.27
N ASP A 205 7.73 27.74 -0.43
CA ASP A 205 8.60 28.91 -0.57
C ASP A 205 9.28 29.32 0.75
N GLU A 206 8.77 28.84 1.89
CA GLU A 206 9.39 29.01 3.20
C GLU A 206 10.63 28.11 3.32
N PRO A 207 11.85 28.66 3.59
CA PRO A 207 13.07 27.85 3.61
C PRO A 207 13.05 26.68 4.61
N GLU A 208 12.41 26.89 5.77
CA GLU A 208 12.31 25.88 6.84
C GLU A 208 11.38 24.73 6.43
N THR A 209 10.21 25.04 5.84
CA THR A 209 9.28 24.04 5.29
C THR A 209 9.93 23.24 4.17
N LYS A 210 10.64 23.92 3.27
CA LYS A 210 11.39 23.27 2.21
C LYS A 210 12.47 22.34 2.76
N ALA A 211 13.22 22.75 3.77
CA ALA A 211 14.27 21.95 4.40
C ALA A 211 13.71 20.67 5.02
N VAL A 212 12.51 20.73 5.65
CA VAL A 212 11.82 19.53 6.17
C VAL A 212 11.45 18.56 5.04
N LEU A 213 10.91 19.08 3.92
CA LEU A 213 10.57 18.24 2.78
C LEU A 213 11.82 17.59 2.15
N ASP A 214 12.89 18.36 1.98
CA ASP A 214 14.14 17.85 1.42
C ASP A 214 14.79 16.78 2.33
N ALA A 215 14.76 16.97 3.65
CA ALA A 215 15.24 15.97 4.61
C ALA A 215 14.39 14.68 4.56
N TRP A 216 13.07 14.79 4.39
CA TRP A 216 12.20 13.65 4.25
C TRP A 216 12.45 12.88 2.94
N ILE A 217 12.72 13.57 1.83
CA ILE A 217 13.13 12.98 0.55
C ILE A 217 14.41 12.15 0.72
N GLU A 218 15.38 12.67 1.47
CA GLU A 218 16.62 11.95 1.79
C GLU A 218 16.34 10.63 2.56
N GLN A 219 15.42 10.63 3.52
CA GLN A 219 15.04 9.41 4.25
C GLN A 219 14.42 8.35 3.32
N ILE A 220 13.58 8.77 2.37
CA ILE A 220 13.07 7.86 1.34
C ILE A 220 14.22 7.24 0.55
N ALA A 221 15.15 8.06 0.06
CA ALA A 221 16.26 7.60 -0.75
C ALA A 221 17.18 6.62 0.01
N ILE A 222 17.46 6.87 1.29
CA ILE A 222 18.26 5.98 2.16
C ILE A 222 17.56 4.62 2.29
N GLY A 223 16.24 4.60 2.51
CA GLY A 223 15.48 3.37 2.57
C GLY A 223 15.51 2.58 1.25
N LEU A 224 15.36 3.26 0.11
CA LEU A 224 15.47 2.63 -1.20
C LEU A 224 16.86 2.05 -1.45
N CYS A 225 17.94 2.76 -1.06
CA CYS A 225 19.30 2.26 -1.14
C CYS A 225 19.50 0.98 -0.30
N SER A 226 19.00 0.98 0.92
CA SER A 226 19.06 -0.19 1.81
C SER A 226 18.37 -1.40 1.18
N LEU A 227 17.17 -1.20 0.60
CA LEU A 227 16.44 -2.25 -0.10
C LEU A 227 17.16 -2.70 -1.37
N THR A 228 17.79 -1.77 -2.11
CA THR A 228 18.61 -2.10 -3.28
C THR A 228 19.75 -3.04 -2.90
N HIS A 229 20.50 -2.70 -1.84
CA HIS A 229 21.66 -3.50 -1.43
C HIS A 229 21.28 -4.88 -0.88
N VAL A 230 20.04 -5.07 -0.41
CA VAL A 230 19.55 -6.35 0.11
C VAL A 230 18.92 -7.21 -0.99
N TYR A 231 18.06 -6.62 -1.84
CA TYR A 231 17.26 -7.37 -2.80
C TYR A 231 17.77 -7.28 -4.23
N ASN A 232 18.53 -6.24 -4.58
CA ASN A 232 19.08 -6.01 -5.92
C ASN A 232 18.03 -6.15 -7.03
N VAL A 233 16.84 -5.58 -6.82
CA VAL A 233 15.77 -5.60 -7.83
C VAL A 233 16.01 -4.54 -8.90
N PRO A 234 15.58 -4.77 -10.15
CA PRO A 234 15.76 -3.79 -11.24
C PRO A 234 14.82 -2.58 -11.16
N LEU A 235 13.75 -2.65 -10.35
CA LEU A 235 12.70 -1.64 -10.33
C LEU A 235 12.13 -1.40 -8.93
N PHE A 236 11.99 -0.13 -8.57
CA PHE A 236 11.06 0.34 -7.53
C PHE A 236 9.85 1.00 -8.15
N ILE A 237 8.65 0.70 -7.63
CA ILE A 237 7.40 1.38 -7.94
C ILE A 237 6.97 2.12 -6.68
N LEU A 238 6.86 3.45 -6.78
CA LEU A 238 6.55 4.30 -5.63
C LEU A 238 5.15 4.89 -5.79
N GLY A 239 4.27 4.61 -4.82
CA GLY A 239 2.91 5.14 -4.73
C GLY A 239 2.71 6.00 -3.49
N GLY A 240 1.65 6.82 -3.50
CA GLY A 240 1.28 7.76 -2.45
C GLY A 240 1.04 9.15 -3.00
N GLY A 241 -0.02 9.82 -2.52
CA GLY A 241 -0.47 11.09 -3.13
C GLY A 241 0.60 12.18 -3.16
N ILE A 242 1.48 12.25 -2.16
CA ILE A 242 2.55 13.25 -2.12
C ILE A 242 3.65 12.99 -3.18
N LEU A 243 3.81 11.74 -3.61
CA LEU A 243 4.77 11.36 -4.64
C LEU A 243 4.30 11.70 -6.06
N GLU A 244 3.04 12.14 -6.24
CA GLU A 244 2.55 12.67 -7.49
C GLU A 244 3.16 14.04 -7.82
N GLN A 245 3.74 14.72 -6.82
CA GLN A 245 4.45 15.98 -6.99
C GLN A 245 5.78 15.76 -7.70
N GLU A 246 5.96 16.39 -8.85
CA GLU A 246 7.15 16.24 -9.68
C GLU A 246 8.44 16.59 -8.93
N TYR A 247 8.41 17.68 -8.12
CA TYR A 247 9.52 18.07 -7.27
C TYR A 247 9.97 16.92 -6.36
N VAL A 248 9.03 16.29 -5.67
CA VAL A 248 9.31 15.19 -4.73
C VAL A 248 9.91 14.01 -5.48
N PHE A 249 9.23 13.54 -6.50
CA PHE A 249 9.63 12.35 -7.23
C PHE A 249 11.02 12.48 -7.89
N ASN A 250 11.29 13.63 -8.52
CA ASN A 250 12.58 13.88 -9.17
C ASN A 250 13.72 14.02 -8.15
N ASN A 251 13.46 14.62 -6.98
CA ASN A 251 14.49 14.76 -5.95
C ASN A 251 14.74 13.43 -5.20
N ILE A 252 13.74 12.54 -5.07
CA ILE A 252 13.99 11.16 -4.60
C ILE A 252 14.99 10.44 -5.50
N LYS A 253 14.82 10.52 -6.84
CA LYS A 253 15.76 9.92 -7.79
C LYS A 253 17.17 10.47 -7.67
N LYS A 254 17.30 11.80 -7.52
CA LYS A 254 18.60 12.45 -7.34
C LYS A 254 19.27 12.02 -6.04
N ALA A 255 18.53 12.02 -4.93
CA ALA A 255 19.02 11.60 -3.62
C ALA A 255 19.40 10.11 -3.62
N TYR A 256 18.62 9.25 -4.29
CA TYR A 256 18.95 7.83 -4.45
C TYR A 256 20.32 7.65 -5.11
N GLN A 257 20.60 8.35 -6.22
CA GLN A 257 21.89 8.26 -6.93
C GLN A 257 23.08 8.74 -6.08
N LYS A 258 22.82 9.61 -5.10
CA LYS A 258 23.86 10.09 -4.17
C LYS A 258 24.30 9.02 -3.17
N TYR A 259 23.39 8.10 -2.79
CA TYR A 259 23.61 7.15 -1.70
C TYR A 259 23.83 5.70 -2.16
N VAL A 260 23.35 5.36 -3.36
CA VAL A 260 23.50 3.99 -3.85
C VAL A 260 24.97 3.68 -4.18
N ILE A 261 25.42 2.47 -3.80
CA ILE A 261 26.77 2.00 -4.18
C ILE A 261 26.84 1.94 -5.72
N PRO A 262 27.89 2.48 -6.37
CA PRO A 262 27.95 2.65 -7.83
C PRO A 262 27.62 1.39 -8.64
N GLY A 263 27.97 0.20 -8.15
CA GLY A 263 27.64 -1.07 -8.81
C GLY A 263 26.14 -1.41 -8.86
N PHE A 264 25.29 -0.69 -8.09
CA PHE A 264 23.84 -0.88 -8.02
C PHE A 264 23.04 0.28 -8.64
N GLY A 265 23.71 1.25 -9.28
CA GLY A 265 23.07 2.48 -9.78
C GLY A 265 22.12 2.31 -10.96
N GLY A 266 21.98 1.10 -11.53
CA GLY A 266 21.11 0.79 -12.66
C GLY A 266 19.64 0.57 -12.32
N VAL A 267 19.25 0.64 -11.05
CA VAL A 267 17.87 0.42 -10.61
C VAL A 267 16.96 1.56 -11.10
N GLN A 268 15.82 1.19 -11.68
CA GLN A 268 14.81 2.15 -12.13
C GLN A 268 13.86 2.49 -10.98
N ILE A 269 13.39 3.74 -10.95
CA ILE A 269 12.38 4.20 -10.00
C ILE A 269 11.22 4.79 -10.81
N HIS A 270 10.06 4.14 -10.73
CA HIS A 270 8.84 4.54 -11.43
C HIS A 270 7.75 4.98 -10.43
N GLN A 271 6.91 5.92 -10.85
CA GLN A 271 5.66 6.19 -10.14
C GLN A 271 4.66 5.06 -10.35
N ALA A 272 3.87 4.75 -9.32
CA ALA A 272 2.71 3.89 -9.44
C ALA A 272 1.70 4.49 -10.43
N LYS A 273 1.15 3.66 -11.31
CA LYS A 273 0.23 4.12 -12.37
C LYS A 273 -1.24 4.04 -11.97
N LEU A 274 -1.57 3.13 -11.07
CA LEU A 274 -2.96 2.87 -10.70
C LEU A 274 -3.48 3.81 -9.61
N GLY A 275 -2.57 4.53 -8.93
CA GLY A 275 -2.93 5.48 -7.88
C GLY A 275 -3.88 4.86 -6.84
N ASN A 276 -4.96 5.55 -6.55
CA ASN A 276 -5.96 5.12 -5.58
C ASN A 276 -6.77 3.86 -6.01
N LYS A 277 -6.58 3.35 -7.22
CA LYS A 277 -7.25 2.13 -7.73
C LYS A 277 -6.39 0.88 -7.60
N ALA A 278 -5.15 1.00 -7.14
CA ALA A 278 -4.21 -0.11 -7.09
C ALA A 278 -4.76 -1.31 -6.30
N GLY A 279 -5.42 -1.08 -5.16
CA GLY A 279 -6.03 -2.12 -4.34
C GLY A 279 -7.14 -2.90 -5.08
N ILE A 280 -8.09 -2.21 -5.73
CA ILE A 280 -9.18 -2.89 -6.46
C ILE A 280 -8.68 -3.64 -7.70
N TYR A 281 -7.69 -3.11 -8.42
CA TYR A 281 -7.05 -3.81 -9.54
C TYR A 281 -6.22 -5.01 -9.08
N GLY A 282 -5.55 -4.89 -7.93
CA GLY A 282 -4.82 -6.00 -7.32
C GLY A 282 -5.73 -7.13 -6.85
N ALA A 283 -6.86 -6.78 -6.23
CA ALA A 283 -7.89 -7.73 -5.83
C ALA A 283 -8.51 -8.45 -7.04
N LEU A 284 -8.71 -7.74 -8.17
CA LEU A 284 -9.09 -8.34 -9.45
C LEU A 284 -8.03 -9.33 -9.92
N ALA A 285 -6.77 -8.89 -10.05
CA ALA A 285 -5.68 -9.72 -10.54
C ALA A 285 -5.52 -11.01 -9.73
N LEU A 286 -5.70 -10.95 -8.40
CA LEU A 286 -5.68 -12.13 -7.54
C LEU A 286 -6.86 -13.06 -7.80
N ASN A 287 -8.06 -12.52 -8.01
CA ASN A 287 -9.27 -13.34 -8.22
C ASN A 287 -9.27 -14.07 -9.57
N ILE A 288 -8.74 -13.44 -10.62
CA ILE A 288 -8.66 -14.04 -11.95
C ILE A 288 -7.44 -14.95 -12.15
N SER A 289 -6.41 -14.83 -11.31
CA SER A 289 -5.28 -15.76 -11.35
C SER A 289 -5.74 -17.19 -11.08
N ARG A 290 -5.18 -18.15 -11.85
CA ARG A 290 -5.54 -19.58 -11.81
C ARG A 290 -5.00 -20.28 -10.58
#